data_a8f3697cd5b4d5778f1d5e059c258c43
#
_entry.id   a8f3697cd5b4d5778f1d5e059c258c43
#
_cell.length_a   1.000
_cell.length_b   1.000
_cell.length_c   1.000
_cell.angle_alpha   90.00
_cell.angle_beta   90.00
_cell.angle_gamma   90.00
#
_symmetry.space_group_name_H-M   'P 1'
#
loop_
_entity.id
_entity.type
_entity.pdbx_description
1 polymer ?
#
loop_
_entity_poly.entity_id
_entity_poly.type
_entity_poly.pdbx_seq_one_letter_code
_entity_poly.pdbx_strand_id
1 'polypeptide(L)'
;MEKWFVINKGADFAGIAKRFGISPVTARLIRNRGVMGDEAIARYLKGGIGELYDPYLLLDSDRLTDILVQKISEQKKIRVIGDYDIDGVMSTYILYKGITRCGGSVDFQIPDRMKDGYGINDHLIEQADEAGIDTIITCDNGIAAIGEIAHAKSLGMTVLVTDHHEIPYTEERGERHYKRSEADAIVNPKQMECTYPYKNLCGAAVAWKVIQILYEKCDIAVEESYDFLENVAFATVGDVMDLTDENRILVREGLKRIHTTMNPGMRALILQNKLEPEQISSYHFGFVLGPCINASGRLETAKIALNLFLQEDVKKASEIAAELVDLNAQRKDMTAEGVELAMQQVEEGNTGEKVLVVYLPDVHESLAGIIAGRIREACHKPTFVLTKSEDGVKGSGRSIEAYSMYEELCKCQELFTKFGGHPMAAGLSLPEANVEIFREKINACCGLTEEDFIPKIKIDIPMPVDYPDIPLVNELLLLEPFGKANVKPQIADKNLGIDRAVVVGKNQNVLKLTLKTERGKSISAVYFGDVEEFREYYGRKYGENEVQQAFLGRTNGIRMSVVYYPEINRYQGNESIQIVIKNYQ
;
A
#
# COMPACT_ATOMS: atom_id res chain seq x y z
N MET A 1 -13.09 -9.84 -21.51
CA MET A 1 -14.04 -8.69 -21.64
C MET A 1 -14.40 -8.24 -20.23
N GLU A 2 -14.28 -6.94 -19.91
CA GLU A 2 -14.57 -6.43 -18.57
C GLU A 2 -16.05 -6.10 -18.40
N LYS A 3 -16.58 -6.24 -17.16
CA LYS A 3 -17.94 -5.79 -16.82
C LYS A 3 -17.87 -4.41 -16.15
N TRP A 4 -18.49 -3.41 -16.75
CA TRP A 4 -18.56 -2.05 -16.23
C TRP A 4 -19.88 -1.83 -15.52
N PHE A 5 -19.84 -1.27 -14.31
CA PHE A 5 -21.05 -0.94 -13.57
C PHE A 5 -20.91 0.38 -12.82
N VAL A 6 -22.01 1.14 -12.77
CA VAL A 6 -22.07 2.45 -12.14
C VAL A 6 -22.42 2.30 -10.66
N ILE A 7 -21.62 2.90 -9.79
CA ILE A 7 -21.92 2.99 -8.36
C ILE A 7 -23.15 3.89 -8.18
N ASN A 8 -24.20 3.34 -7.58
CA ASN A 8 -25.46 4.06 -7.37
C ASN A 8 -25.77 4.21 -5.88
N LYS A 9 -25.05 5.10 -5.18
CA LYS A 9 -25.32 5.48 -3.79
C LYS A 9 -26.10 6.79 -3.77
N GLY A 10 -27.37 6.75 -3.31
CA GLY A 10 -28.22 7.92 -3.23
C GLY A 10 -27.79 8.90 -2.13
N ALA A 11 -27.97 10.21 -2.37
CA ALA A 11 -27.90 11.32 -1.40
C ALA A 11 -28.53 12.59 -1.99
N ASP A 12 -28.74 13.61 -1.15
CA ASP A 12 -29.09 14.96 -1.61
C ASP A 12 -27.83 15.70 -2.10
N PHE A 13 -27.38 15.36 -3.30
CA PHE A 13 -26.15 15.94 -3.88
C PHE A 13 -26.22 17.45 -4.07
N ALA A 14 -27.41 17.98 -4.38
CA ALA A 14 -27.61 19.43 -4.54
C ALA A 14 -27.51 20.18 -3.21
N GLY A 15 -28.11 19.63 -2.15
CA GLY A 15 -28.03 20.19 -0.81
C GLY A 15 -26.60 20.11 -0.24
N ILE A 16 -25.88 18.98 -0.42
CA ILE A 16 -24.47 18.84 -0.02
C ILE A 16 -23.61 19.84 -0.78
N ALA A 17 -23.78 19.94 -2.10
CA ALA A 17 -23.04 20.87 -2.95
C ALA A 17 -23.18 22.32 -2.45
N LYS A 18 -24.40 22.75 -2.15
CA LYS A 18 -24.69 24.09 -1.65
C LYS A 18 -24.06 24.36 -0.27
N ARG A 19 -24.14 23.39 0.67
CA ARG A 19 -23.58 23.53 2.03
C ARG A 19 -22.05 23.63 2.05
N PHE A 20 -21.37 22.87 1.21
CA PHE A 20 -19.91 22.78 1.22
C PHE A 20 -19.25 23.62 0.13
N GLY A 21 -19.99 24.27 -0.76
CA GLY A 21 -19.45 25.08 -1.85
C GLY A 21 -18.71 24.24 -2.90
N ILE A 22 -19.20 23.03 -3.17
CA ILE A 22 -18.66 22.08 -4.16
C ILE A 22 -19.72 21.76 -5.23
N SER A 23 -19.31 21.12 -6.32
CA SER A 23 -20.26 20.67 -7.34
C SER A 23 -21.05 19.42 -6.88
N PRO A 24 -22.24 19.16 -7.47
CA PRO A 24 -22.94 17.90 -7.25
C PRO A 24 -22.14 16.67 -7.69
N VAL A 25 -21.21 16.83 -8.65
CA VAL A 25 -20.27 15.79 -9.08
C VAL A 25 -19.38 15.38 -7.90
N THR A 26 -18.71 16.34 -7.28
CA THR A 26 -17.83 16.10 -6.12
C THR A 26 -18.60 15.56 -4.92
N ALA A 27 -19.79 16.05 -4.66
CA ALA A 27 -20.68 15.51 -3.61
C ALA A 27 -20.99 14.02 -3.85
N ARG A 28 -21.28 13.63 -5.10
CA ARG A 28 -21.49 12.22 -5.46
C ARG A 28 -20.22 11.36 -5.29
N LEU A 29 -19.06 11.89 -5.67
CA LEU A 29 -17.78 11.20 -5.51
C LEU A 29 -17.45 10.95 -4.03
N ILE A 30 -17.68 11.93 -3.16
CA ILE A 30 -17.52 11.80 -1.70
C ILE A 30 -18.46 10.71 -1.15
N ARG A 31 -19.73 10.74 -1.57
CA ARG A 31 -20.72 9.74 -1.16
C ARG A 31 -20.36 8.32 -1.62
N ASN A 32 -19.80 8.17 -2.82
CA ASN A 32 -19.33 6.88 -3.33
C ASN A 32 -18.21 6.28 -2.47
N ARG A 33 -17.39 7.12 -1.84
CA ARG A 33 -16.33 6.72 -0.90
C ARG A 33 -16.84 6.37 0.51
N GLY A 34 -18.17 6.40 0.69
CA GLY A 34 -18.79 6.03 1.96
C GLY A 34 -18.86 7.17 2.99
N VAL A 35 -18.37 8.36 2.65
CA VAL A 35 -18.42 9.52 3.56
C VAL A 35 -19.86 10.06 3.64
N MET A 36 -20.41 10.12 4.86
CA MET A 36 -21.80 10.49 5.13
C MET A 36 -21.90 11.42 6.34
N GLY A 37 -22.85 12.37 6.26
CA GLY A 37 -23.07 13.37 7.31
C GLY A 37 -22.17 14.59 7.15
N ASP A 38 -22.66 15.73 7.63
CA ASP A 38 -22.00 17.02 7.40
C ASP A 38 -20.64 17.11 8.09
N GLU A 39 -20.50 16.55 9.29
CA GLU A 39 -19.22 16.50 10.03
C GLU A 39 -18.17 15.67 9.28
N ALA A 40 -18.53 14.46 8.81
CA ALA A 40 -17.60 13.60 8.08
C ALA A 40 -17.22 14.21 6.72
N ILE A 41 -18.13 14.89 6.03
CA ILE A 41 -17.85 15.59 4.78
C ILE A 41 -16.93 16.79 5.03
N ALA A 42 -17.18 17.58 6.09
CA ALA A 42 -16.30 18.68 6.49
C ALA A 42 -14.89 18.18 6.80
N ARG A 43 -14.77 17.14 7.61
CA ARG A 43 -13.50 16.48 7.96
C ARG A 43 -12.79 15.93 6.72
N TYR A 44 -13.50 15.27 5.81
CA TYR A 44 -12.95 14.75 4.56
C TYR A 44 -12.35 15.86 3.68
N LEU A 45 -13.06 16.98 3.53
CA LEU A 45 -12.65 18.10 2.69
C LEU A 45 -11.58 18.98 3.33
N LYS A 46 -11.68 19.27 4.62
CA LYS A 46 -10.91 20.32 5.30
C LYS A 46 -10.21 19.86 6.58
N GLY A 47 -10.44 18.62 7.06
CA GLY A 47 -9.88 18.11 8.31
C GLY A 47 -8.36 18.35 8.41
N GLY A 48 -7.87 18.76 9.56
CA GLY A 48 -6.48 19.08 9.85
C GLY A 48 -5.98 18.40 11.12
N ILE A 49 -4.76 18.71 11.56
CA ILE A 49 -4.13 18.12 12.76
C ILE A 49 -5.03 18.23 13.99
N GLY A 50 -5.75 19.36 14.16
CA GLY A 50 -6.64 19.54 15.30
C GLY A 50 -7.89 18.65 15.32
N GLU A 51 -8.15 17.89 14.26
CA GLU A 51 -9.26 16.93 14.17
C GLU A 51 -8.79 15.46 14.27
N LEU A 52 -7.50 15.24 14.54
CA LEU A 52 -6.97 13.91 14.86
C LEU A 52 -7.50 13.49 16.24
N TYR A 53 -7.71 12.18 16.41
CA TYR A 53 -8.19 11.66 17.68
C TYR A 53 -7.10 11.75 18.77
N ASP A 54 -7.56 11.96 19.99
CA ASP A 54 -6.72 12.00 21.17
C ASP A 54 -5.93 10.70 21.33
N PRO A 55 -4.58 10.74 21.40
CA PRO A 55 -3.75 9.55 21.54
C PRO A 55 -4.02 8.78 22.84
N TYR A 56 -4.51 9.41 23.90
CA TYR A 56 -4.89 8.77 25.16
C TYR A 56 -6.08 7.80 25.02
N LEU A 57 -6.84 7.85 23.92
CA LEU A 57 -7.90 6.88 23.65
C LEU A 57 -7.36 5.51 23.20
N LEU A 58 -6.09 5.41 22.83
CA LEU A 58 -5.44 4.12 22.56
C LEU A 58 -5.24 3.37 23.87
N LEU A 59 -5.76 2.16 23.96
CA LEU A 59 -5.63 1.31 25.15
C LEU A 59 -4.16 1.13 25.51
N ASP A 60 -3.83 1.20 26.79
CA ASP A 60 -2.49 1.10 27.36
C ASP A 60 -1.49 2.20 26.95
N SER A 61 -1.88 3.22 26.15
CA SER A 61 -0.96 4.29 25.71
C SER A 61 -0.40 5.11 26.88
N ASP A 62 -1.25 5.46 27.84
CA ASP A 62 -0.87 6.18 29.05
C ASP A 62 0.08 5.33 29.91
N ARG A 63 -0.27 4.06 30.15
CA ARG A 63 0.56 3.11 30.91
C ARG A 63 1.91 2.86 30.23
N LEU A 64 1.93 2.64 28.91
CA LEU A 64 3.16 2.43 28.15
C LEU A 64 4.11 3.62 28.30
N THR A 65 3.58 4.83 28.18
CA THR A 65 4.38 6.05 28.30
C THR A 65 4.82 6.34 29.73
N ASP A 66 4.04 5.99 30.77
CA ASP A 66 4.49 6.04 32.17
C ASP A 66 5.71 5.14 32.40
N ILE A 67 5.65 3.90 31.88
CA ILE A 67 6.79 2.97 31.98
C ILE A 67 8.01 3.56 31.24
N LEU A 68 7.84 4.11 30.03
CA LEU A 68 8.94 4.75 29.31
C LEU A 68 9.55 5.91 30.08
N VAL A 69 8.74 6.81 30.63
CA VAL A 69 9.21 7.94 31.46
C VAL A 69 10.03 7.45 32.65
N GLN A 70 9.52 6.41 33.37
CA GLN A 70 10.26 5.79 34.45
C GLN A 70 11.61 5.24 33.98
N LYS A 71 11.64 4.44 32.91
CA LYS A 71 12.87 3.83 32.40
C LYS A 71 13.88 4.87 31.91
N ILE A 72 13.40 5.94 31.29
CA ILE A 72 14.23 7.08 30.88
C ILE A 72 14.84 7.77 32.11
N SER A 73 14.04 8.05 33.14
CA SER A 73 14.52 8.67 34.40
C SER A 73 15.54 7.81 35.14
N GLU A 74 15.40 6.49 35.08
CA GLU A 74 16.31 5.50 35.65
C GLU A 74 17.54 5.24 34.76
N GLN A 75 17.64 5.88 33.60
CA GLN A 75 18.71 5.68 32.59
C GLN A 75 18.86 4.21 32.18
N LYS A 76 17.76 3.48 32.10
CA LYS A 76 17.73 2.10 31.63
C LYS A 76 17.94 2.04 30.14
N LYS A 77 18.60 0.98 29.65
CA LYS A 77 18.79 0.75 28.22
C LYS A 77 17.49 0.24 27.61
N ILE A 78 17.03 0.91 26.56
CA ILE A 78 15.82 0.59 25.81
C ILE A 78 16.21 0.14 24.42
N ARG A 79 15.64 -0.94 23.90
CA ARG A 79 15.80 -1.38 22.51
C ARG A 79 14.47 -1.33 21.78
N VAL A 80 14.46 -0.60 20.66
CA VAL A 80 13.34 -0.62 19.71
C VAL A 80 13.54 -1.79 18.73
N ILE A 81 12.57 -2.69 18.63
CA ILE A 81 12.59 -3.80 17.66
C ILE A 81 11.46 -3.54 16.65
N GLY A 82 11.86 -3.16 15.42
CA GLY A 82 10.95 -2.91 14.31
C GLY A 82 10.72 -4.11 13.41
N ASP A 83 10.15 -3.85 12.22
CA ASP A 83 10.10 -4.79 11.11
C ASP A 83 10.90 -4.27 9.90
N TYR A 84 11.09 -5.12 8.89
CA TYR A 84 11.99 -4.87 7.75
C TYR A 84 11.33 -4.13 6.58
N ASP A 85 10.06 -3.80 6.65
CA ASP A 85 9.39 -3.01 5.61
C ASP A 85 9.33 -1.51 5.95
N ILE A 86 8.69 -0.74 5.09
CA ILE A 86 8.61 0.71 5.22
C ILE A 86 7.91 1.16 6.51
N ASP A 87 6.88 0.44 6.97
CA ASP A 87 6.16 0.79 8.20
C ASP A 87 7.03 0.49 9.42
N GLY A 88 7.66 -0.68 9.47
CA GLY A 88 8.61 -1.04 10.52
C GLY A 88 9.82 -0.10 10.59
N VAL A 89 10.39 0.29 9.44
CA VAL A 89 11.50 1.25 9.38
C VAL A 89 11.08 2.62 9.89
N MET A 90 9.91 3.15 9.48
CA MET A 90 9.43 4.47 9.92
C MET A 90 9.00 4.45 11.38
N SER A 91 8.36 3.38 11.84
CA SER A 91 7.99 3.18 13.26
C SER A 91 9.24 3.19 14.15
N THR A 92 10.27 2.44 13.74
CA THR A 92 11.56 2.39 14.45
C THR A 92 12.22 3.78 14.50
N TYR A 93 12.23 4.50 13.38
CA TYR A 93 12.76 5.86 13.31
C TYR A 93 12.06 6.80 14.29
N ILE A 94 10.72 6.78 14.31
CA ILE A 94 9.90 7.65 15.16
C ILE A 94 10.15 7.35 16.64
N LEU A 95 10.11 6.07 17.05
CA LEU A 95 10.36 5.70 18.44
C LEU A 95 11.79 6.00 18.87
N TYR A 96 12.78 5.66 18.05
CA TYR A 96 14.18 5.92 18.34
C TYR A 96 14.46 7.40 18.54
N LYS A 97 14.05 8.25 17.59
CA LYS A 97 14.24 9.70 17.67
C LYS A 97 13.44 10.31 18.80
N GLY A 98 12.19 9.89 18.98
CA GLY A 98 11.30 10.40 20.04
C GLY A 98 11.80 10.07 21.44
N ILE A 99 12.20 8.83 21.71
CA ILE A 99 12.75 8.41 23.02
C ILE A 99 14.12 9.10 23.24
N THR A 100 14.95 9.19 22.22
CA THR A 100 16.24 9.94 22.32
C THR A 100 16.01 11.40 22.68
N ARG A 101 15.00 12.07 22.08
CA ARG A 101 14.65 13.47 22.38
C ARG A 101 14.22 13.67 23.83
N CYS A 102 13.63 12.65 24.46
CA CYS A 102 13.27 12.63 25.89
C CYS A 102 14.46 12.27 26.80
N GLY A 103 15.67 12.10 26.28
CA GLY A 103 16.87 11.74 27.05
C GLY A 103 17.03 10.25 27.35
N GLY A 104 16.29 9.38 26.66
CA GLY A 104 16.39 7.93 26.83
C GLY A 104 17.67 7.33 26.24
N SER A 105 18.24 6.34 26.95
CA SER A 105 19.33 5.50 26.43
C SER A 105 18.74 4.41 25.54
N VAL A 106 18.66 4.67 24.24
CA VAL A 106 17.94 3.82 23.28
C VAL A 106 18.80 3.39 22.11
N ASP A 107 18.69 2.14 21.75
CA ASP A 107 19.18 1.58 20.49
C ASP A 107 18.05 0.93 19.68
N PHE A 108 18.35 0.39 18.52
CA PHE A 108 17.35 -0.27 17.68
C PHE A 108 17.88 -1.55 17.05
N GLN A 109 16.93 -2.42 16.69
CA GLN A 109 17.19 -3.63 15.91
C GLN A 109 16.05 -3.87 14.93
N ILE A 110 16.40 -4.28 13.71
CA ILE A 110 15.46 -4.72 12.69
C ILE A 110 15.85 -6.16 12.33
N PRO A 111 14.88 -7.11 12.33
CA PRO A 111 15.13 -8.48 11.96
C PRO A 111 15.62 -8.61 10.52
N ASP A 112 16.47 -9.61 10.29
CA ASP A 112 16.83 -10.03 8.95
C ASP A 112 15.72 -10.94 8.41
N ARG A 113 15.12 -10.56 7.28
CA ARG A 113 13.98 -11.27 6.71
C ARG A 113 14.25 -12.76 6.45
N MET A 114 15.47 -13.09 6.04
CA MET A 114 15.86 -14.45 5.66
C MET A 114 16.25 -15.30 6.87
N LYS A 115 16.94 -14.71 7.84
CA LYS A 115 17.49 -15.40 9.01
C LYS A 115 16.53 -15.41 10.18
N ASP A 116 15.96 -14.24 10.47
CA ASP A 116 15.17 -14.02 11.68
C ASP A 116 13.66 -14.17 11.43
N GLY A 117 13.21 -13.99 10.18
CA GLY A 117 11.78 -13.97 9.82
C GLY A 117 11.13 -12.63 10.12
N TYR A 118 9.88 -12.66 10.55
CA TYR A 118 9.06 -11.46 10.81
C TYR A 118 9.07 -11.10 12.30
N GLY A 119 9.37 -9.84 12.61
CA GLY A 119 9.22 -9.26 13.93
C GLY A 119 10.18 -9.79 15.00
N ILE A 120 9.79 -9.60 16.27
CA ILE A 120 10.55 -10.07 17.43
C ILE A 120 10.62 -11.60 17.46
N ASN A 121 11.80 -12.14 17.79
CA ASN A 121 12.06 -13.57 17.89
C ASN A 121 13.08 -13.85 19.01
N ASP A 122 13.27 -15.12 19.37
CA ASP A 122 14.14 -15.53 20.47
C ASP A 122 15.59 -15.07 20.28
N HIS A 123 16.10 -15.12 19.04
CA HIS A 123 17.48 -14.69 18.75
C HIS A 123 17.70 -13.19 19.05
N LEU A 124 16.74 -12.33 18.68
CA LEU A 124 16.79 -10.89 18.96
C LEU A 124 16.66 -10.60 20.47
N ILE A 125 15.89 -11.43 21.20
CA ILE A 125 15.73 -11.34 22.66
C ILE A 125 17.02 -11.72 23.36
N GLU A 126 17.67 -12.84 22.96
CA GLU A 126 18.96 -13.26 23.51
C GLU A 126 20.05 -12.20 23.28
N GLN A 127 20.10 -11.61 22.07
CA GLN A 127 21.01 -10.49 21.80
C GLN A 127 20.71 -9.24 22.65
N ALA A 128 19.45 -9.00 23.01
CA ALA A 128 19.09 -7.91 23.89
C ALA A 128 19.56 -8.17 25.32
N ASP A 129 19.39 -9.41 25.81
CA ASP A 129 19.87 -9.83 27.15
C ASP A 129 21.40 -9.73 27.24
N GLU A 130 22.14 -10.26 26.28
CA GLU A 130 23.60 -10.16 26.20
C GLU A 130 24.10 -8.70 26.19
N ALA A 131 23.35 -7.79 25.54
CA ALA A 131 23.68 -6.36 25.53
C ALA A 131 23.27 -5.63 26.81
N GLY A 132 22.62 -6.30 27.76
CA GLY A 132 22.13 -5.74 29.01
C GLY A 132 20.99 -4.75 28.79
N ILE A 133 20.10 -5.03 27.84
CA ILE A 133 18.88 -4.26 27.60
C ILE A 133 17.87 -4.56 28.71
N ASP A 134 17.35 -3.51 29.34
CA ASP A 134 16.33 -3.61 30.39
C ASP A 134 14.90 -3.66 29.79
N THR A 135 14.69 -2.90 28.72
CA THR A 135 13.36 -2.70 28.15
C THR A 135 13.38 -2.90 26.64
N ILE A 136 12.50 -3.76 26.13
CA ILE A 136 12.21 -3.91 24.70
C ILE A 136 10.90 -3.17 24.41
N ILE A 137 10.88 -2.37 23.35
CA ILE A 137 9.67 -1.85 22.74
C ILE A 137 9.59 -2.31 21.29
N THR A 138 8.53 -3.05 20.94
CA THR A 138 8.30 -3.46 19.56
C THR A 138 7.49 -2.40 18.81
N CYS A 139 7.67 -2.31 17.49
CA CYS A 139 6.84 -1.46 16.65
C CYS A 139 6.58 -2.13 15.30
N ASP A 140 5.33 -2.05 14.86
CA ASP A 140 4.83 -2.73 13.65
C ASP A 140 4.95 -4.26 13.73
N ASN A 141 5.09 -4.77 14.91
CA ASN A 141 5.12 -6.20 15.23
C ASN A 141 4.90 -6.41 16.74
N GLY A 142 4.79 -7.67 17.15
CA GLY A 142 4.75 -8.07 18.56
C GLY A 142 3.38 -8.54 19.04
N ILE A 143 2.27 -8.14 18.42
CA ILE A 143 0.93 -8.54 18.91
C ILE A 143 0.71 -10.05 18.84
N ALA A 144 1.34 -10.73 17.88
CA ALA A 144 1.27 -12.18 17.71
C ALA A 144 2.41 -12.95 18.40
N ALA A 145 3.44 -12.25 18.89
CA ALA A 145 4.67 -12.83 19.45
C ALA A 145 4.49 -13.25 20.94
N ILE A 146 3.56 -14.15 21.21
CA ILE A 146 3.15 -14.51 22.58
C ILE A 146 4.25 -15.29 23.31
N GLY A 147 4.84 -16.27 22.63
CA GLY A 147 5.93 -17.09 23.17
C GLY A 147 7.21 -16.31 23.38
N GLU A 148 7.57 -15.51 22.41
CA GLU A 148 8.75 -14.65 22.39
C GLU A 148 8.71 -13.60 23.50
N ILE A 149 7.54 -12.99 23.70
CA ILE A 149 7.34 -12.04 24.81
C ILE A 149 7.43 -12.74 26.17
N ALA A 150 6.86 -13.95 26.32
CA ALA A 150 7.00 -14.73 27.55
C ALA A 150 8.47 -15.10 27.80
N HIS A 151 9.24 -15.41 26.75
CA HIS A 151 10.69 -15.62 26.87
C HIS A 151 11.41 -14.36 27.38
N ALA A 152 11.19 -13.20 26.75
CA ALA A 152 11.78 -11.94 27.23
C ALA A 152 11.40 -11.61 28.68
N LYS A 153 10.14 -11.87 29.07
CA LYS A 153 9.68 -11.71 30.47
C LYS A 153 10.39 -12.66 31.42
N SER A 154 10.68 -13.90 31.00
CA SER A 154 11.42 -14.88 31.82
C SER A 154 12.87 -14.46 32.11
N LEU A 155 13.47 -13.66 31.21
CA LEU A 155 14.78 -13.03 31.38
C LEU A 155 14.73 -11.74 32.23
N GLY A 156 13.55 -11.35 32.73
CA GLY A 156 13.36 -10.18 33.60
C GLY A 156 13.23 -8.86 32.84
N MET A 157 13.08 -8.87 31.53
CA MET A 157 12.93 -7.65 30.72
C MET A 157 11.55 -7.04 30.87
N THR A 158 11.46 -5.73 30.74
CA THR A 158 10.21 -5.00 30.49
C THR A 158 9.91 -5.07 29.00
N VAL A 159 8.68 -5.45 28.62
CA VAL A 159 8.28 -5.56 27.21
C VAL A 159 7.07 -4.68 26.94
N LEU A 160 7.23 -3.77 25.98
CA LEU A 160 6.20 -2.84 25.51
C LEU A 160 5.90 -3.16 24.04
N VAL A 161 4.63 -3.19 23.68
CA VAL A 161 4.21 -3.52 22.30
C VAL A 161 3.47 -2.32 21.70
N THR A 162 3.93 -1.85 20.54
CA THR A 162 3.17 -0.95 19.66
C THR A 162 2.97 -1.63 18.32
N ASP A 163 1.72 -1.90 17.95
CA ASP A 163 1.40 -2.68 16.76
C ASP A 163 0.04 -2.27 16.18
N HIS A 164 -0.26 -2.66 14.96
CA HIS A 164 -1.52 -2.41 14.28
C HIS A 164 -2.10 -3.66 13.60
N HIS A 165 -1.39 -4.78 13.66
CA HIS A 165 -1.82 -6.05 13.08
C HIS A 165 -3.04 -6.64 13.81
N GLU A 166 -3.69 -7.62 13.15
CA GLU A 166 -4.86 -8.29 13.73
C GLU A 166 -4.48 -9.06 15.01
N ILE A 167 -5.38 -9.01 15.99
CA ILE A 167 -5.18 -9.72 17.25
C ILE A 167 -5.31 -11.23 16.98
N PRO A 168 -4.31 -12.04 17.34
CA PRO A 168 -4.38 -13.48 17.16
C PRO A 168 -5.50 -14.08 18.01
N TYR A 169 -6.20 -15.07 17.47
CA TYR A 169 -7.27 -15.77 18.16
C TYR A 169 -7.26 -17.28 17.86
N THR A 170 -7.90 -18.06 18.74
CA THR A 170 -8.33 -19.42 18.46
C THR A 170 -9.84 -19.44 18.30
N GLU A 171 -10.35 -20.27 17.41
CA GLU A 171 -11.78 -20.42 17.23
C GLU A 171 -12.22 -21.79 17.80
N GLU A 172 -13.10 -21.77 18.79
CA GLU A 172 -13.68 -22.96 19.39
C GLU A 172 -15.21 -22.87 19.31
N ARG A 173 -15.84 -23.83 18.64
CA ARG A 173 -17.30 -23.93 18.48
C ARG A 173 -17.96 -22.67 17.89
N GLY A 174 -17.22 -21.94 17.03
CA GLY A 174 -17.70 -20.70 16.41
C GLY A 174 -17.51 -19.43 17.27
N GLU A 175 -16.88 -19.56 18.43
CA GLU A 175 -16.49 -18.41 19.27
C GLU A 175 -14.99 -18.15 19.13
N ARG A 176 -14.61 -16.87 19.01
CA ARG A 176 -13.22 -16.43 18.91
C ARG A 176 -12.68 -16.09 20.29
N HIS A 177 -11.60 -16.75 20.66
CA HIS A 177 -10.85 -16.49 21.89
C HIS A 177 -9.57 -15.76 21.54
N TYR A 178 -9.56 -14.44 21.75
CA TYR A 178 -8.41 -13.58 21.46
C TYR A 178 -7.26 -13.83 22.42
N LYS A 179 -6.05 -13.95 21.87
CA LYS A 179 -4.84 -14.20 22.63
C LYS A 179 -4.19 -12.87 23.03
N ARG A 180 -3.64 -12.82 24.24
CA ARG A 180 -2.88 -11.67 24.75
C ARG A 180 -1.54 -12.16 25.29
N SER A 181 -0.45 -11.44 24.98
CA SER A 181 0.87 -11.71 25.53
C SER A 181 1.02 -11.16 26.96
N GLU A 182 2.11 -11.54 27.64
CA GLU A 182 2.49 -11.06 28.98
C GLU A 182 3.24 -9.72 28.94
N ALA A 183 3.15 -8.96 27.85
CA ALA A 183 3.75 -7.63 27.74
C ALA A 183 3.23 -6.69 28.84
N ASP A 184 4.10 -5.81 29.32
CA ASP A 184 3.78 -4.86 30.39
C ASP A 184 2.75 -3.81 29.94
N ALA A 185 2.75 -3.45 28.65
CA ALA A 185 1.71 -2.66 28.00
C ALA A 185 1.63 -2.97 26.52
N ILE A 186 0.41 -2.92 25.96
CA ILE A 186 0.13 -3.21 24.53
C ILE A 186 -0.71 -2.09 23.95
N VAL A 187 -0.14 -1.33 23.00
CA VAL A 187 -0.85 -0.31 22.24
C VAL A 187 -1.12 -0.82 20.84
N ASN A 188 -2.36 -1.22 20.61
CA ASN A 188 -2.86 -1.62 19.30
C ASN A 188 -4.34 -1.20 19.18
N PRO A 189 -4.72 -0.39 18.19
CA PRO A 189 -6.09 0.10 18.06
C PRO A 189 -7.14 -1.00 17.88
N LYS A 190 -6.73 -2.19 17.44
CA LYS A 190 -7.64 -3.33 17.18
C LYS A 190 -7.92 -4.20 18.40
N GLN A 191 -7.31 -3.92 19.56
CA GLN A 191 -7.67 -4.62 20.80
C GLN A 191 -9.16 -4.44 21.10
N MET A 192 -9.81 -5.50 21.61
CA MET A 192 -11.27 -5.53 21.80
C MET A 192 -11.78 -4.43 22.74
N GLU A 193 -11.03 -4.14 23.79
CA GLU A 193 -11.38 -3.12 24.78
C GLU A 193 -10.91 -1.71 24.38
N CYS A 194 -10.19 -1.57 23.28
CA CYS A 194 -9.69 -0.28 22.83
C CYS A 194 -10.83 0.59 22.31
N THR A 195 -10.99 1.77 22.87
CA THR A 195 -12.04 2.74 22.50
C THR A 195 -11.62 3.71 21.40
N TYR A 196 -10.38 3.60 20.89
CA TYR A 196 -9.90 4.46 19.81
C TYR A 196 -10.80 4.37 18.58
N PRO A 197 -11.31 5.51 18.07
CA PRO A 197 -12.38 5.49 17.06
C PRO A 197 -11.96 4.89 15.72
N TYR A 198 -10.70 5.05 15.33
CA TYR A 198 -10.18 4.61 14.03
C TYR A 198 -9.20 3.44 14.19
N LYS A 199 -9.55 2.26 13.64
CA LYS A 199 -8.80 1.01 13.85
C LYS A 199 -7.68 0.77 12.82
N ASN A 200 -7.67 1.49 11.71
CA ASN A 200 -6.80 1.22 10.57
C ASN A 200 -5.57 2.13 10.52
N LEU A 201 -4.98 2.46 11.66
CA LEU A 201 -3.66 3.11 11.71
C LEU A 201 -2.58 2.13 11.26
N CYS A 202 -1.48 2.61 10.65
CA CYS A 202 -0.26 1.85 10.47
C CYS A 202 0.61 1.89 11.75
N GLY A 203 1.65 1.05 11.81
CA GLY A 203 2.57 1.00 12.96
C GLY A 203 3.24 2.33 13.25
N ALA A 204 3.69 3.06 12.22
CA ALA A 204 4.29 4.39 12.37
C ALA A 204 3.31 5.44 12.94
N ALA A 205 2.03 5.34 12.60
CA ALA A 205 1.02 6.22 13.19
C ALA A 205 0.77 5.89 14.66
N VAL A 206 0.75 4.62 15.04
CA VAL A 206 0.65 4.19 16.45
C VAL A 206 1.89 4.66 17.23
N ALA A 207 3.09 4.44 16.70
CA ALA A 207 4.34 4.91 17.30
C ALA A 207 4.34 6.44 17.51
N TRP A 208 3.89 7.19 16.50
CA TRP A 208 3.77 8.65 16.59
C TRP A 208 2.79 9.11 17.66
N LYS A 209 1.64 8.45 17.82
CA LYS A 209 0.68 8.72 18.90
C LYS A 209 1.28 8.50 20.28
N VAL A 210 2.08 7.44 20.44
CA VAL A 210 2.83 7.18 21.68
C VAL A 210 3.84 8.30 21.96
N ILE A 211 4.56 8.77 20.93
CA ILE A 211 5.54 9.86 21.08
C ILE A 211 4.87 11.18 21.45
N GLN A 212 3.64 11.47 20.99
CA GLN A 212 2.89 12.65 21.40
C GLN A 212 2.68 12.67 22.94
N ILE A 213 2.21 11.55 23.50
CA ILE A 213 2.00 11.42 24.96
C ILE A 213 3.35 11.47 25.71
N LEU A 214 4.37 10.81 25.18
CA LEU A 214 5.69 10.80 25.78
C LEU A 214 6.29 12.22 25.86
N TYR A 215 6.14 13.03 24.80
CA TYR A 215 6.61 14.41 24.77
C TYR A 215 5.88 15.26 25.82
N GLU A 216 4.55 15.15 25.90
CA GLU A 216 3.77 15.83 26.92
C GLU A 216 4.26 15.49 28.34
N LYS A 217 4.48 14.19 28.65
CA LYS A 217 4.98 13.74 29.96
C LYS A 217 6.43 14.14 30.25
N CYS A 218 7.20 14.43 29.20
CA CYS A 218 8.59 14.89 29.32
C CYS A 218 8.73 16.42 29.25
N ASP A 219 7.64 17.19 29.35
CA ASP A 219 7.61 18.66 29.21
C ASP A 219 8.19 19.17 27.89
N ILE A 220 8.04 18.38 26.79
CA ILE A 220 8.40 18.76 25.43
C ILE A 220 7.14 19.18 24.69
N ALA A 221 7.21 20.23 23.88
CA ALA A 221 6.07 20.68 23.08
C ALA A 221 5.63 19.57 22.11
N VAL A 222 4.33 19.20 22.17
CA VAL A 222 3.77 18.10 21.34
C VAL A 222 3.94 18.40 19.85
N GLU A 223 3.96 19.68 19.48
CA GLU A 223 4.17 20.17 18.12
C GLU A 223 5.51 19.73 17.53
N GLU A 224 6.55 19.48 18.36
CA GLU A 224 7.82 18.90 17.89
C GLU A 224 7.61 17.50 17.26
N SER A 225 6.61 16.75 17.73
CA SER A 225 6.27 15.44 17.15
C SER A 225 5.72 15.53 15.73
N TYR A 226 5.24 16.72 15.32
CA TYR A 226 4.68 16.92 13.98
C TYR A 226 5.75 16.84 12.87
N ASP A 227 7.02 16.93 13.23
CA ASP A 227 8.11 16.72 12.28
C ASP A 227 8.14 15.26 11.76
N PHE A 228 7.59 14.32 12.51
CA PHE A 228 7.45 12.93 12.08
C PHE A 228 6.28 12.69 11.12
N LEU A 229 5.40 13.65 10.87
CA LEU A 229 4.21 13.45 10.02
C LEU A 229 4.58 13.07 8.58
N GLU A 230 5.73 13.51 8.06
CA GLU A 230 6.20 13.05 6.74
C GLU A 230 6.50 11.55 6.73
N ASN A 231 7.08 11.02 7.82
CA ASN A 231 7.38 9.59 7.99
C ASN A 231 6.10 8.78 8.20
N VAL A 232 5.16 9.28 9.02
CA VAL A 232 3.84 8.67 9.22
C VAL A 232 3.08 8.57 7.90
N ALA A 233 3.07 9.65 7.10
CA ALA A 233 2.40 9.65 5.80
C ALA A 233 3.06 8.66 4.82
N PHE A 234 4.40 8.61 4.83
CA PHE A 234 5.17 7.72 3.97
C PHE A 234 4.89 6.26 4.32
N ALA A 235 4.88 5.90 5.60
CA ALA A 235 4.50 4.58 6.09
C ALA A 235 3.04 4.23 5.77
N THR A 236 2.10 5.12 6.07
CA THR A 236 0.65 4.90 5.84
C THR A 236 0.35 4.55 4.37
N VAL A 237 1.01 5.24 3.43
CA VAL A 237 0.85 4.95 2.00
C VAL A 237 1.63 3.70 1.59
N GLY A 238 2.83 3.50 2.13
CA GLY A 238 3.73 2.40 1.80
C GLY A 238 3.22 1.04 2.26
N ASP A 239 2.56 0.99 3.43
CA ASP A 239 1.86 -0.19 3.95
C ASP A 239 0.44 -0.37 3.38
N VAL A 240 0.09 0.44 2.39
CA VAL A 240 -1.19 0.33 1.66
C VAL A 240 -2.40 0.43 2.60
N MET A 241 -2.33 1.32 3.61
CA MET A 241 -3.45 1.57 4.52
C MET A 241 -4.58 2.33 3.85
N ASP A 242 -5.81 2.15 4.35
CA ASP A 242 -6.98 2.87 3.84
C ASP A 242 -6.83 4.38 4.06
N LEU A 243 -6.87 5.19 3.00
CA LEU A 243 -6.79 6.66 3.06
C LEU A 243 -8.14 7.29 3.39
N THR A 244 -8.71 6.86 4.50
CA THR A 244 -9.99 7.35 5.05
C THR A 244 -9.77 7.96 6.42
N ASP A 245 -10.74 8.73 6.91
CA ASP A 245 -10.76 9.29 8.25
C ASP A 245 -9.39 9.92 8.65
N GLU A 246 -8.77 9.45 9.74
CA GLU A 246 -7.54 9.98 10.29
C GLU A 246 -6.33 9.75 9.37
N ASN A 247 -6.22 8.59 8.72
CA ASN A 247 -5.13 8.32 7.78
C ASN A 247 -5.11 9.32 6.63
N ARG A 248 -6.28 9.75 6.14
CA ARG A 248 -6.37 10.78 5.11
C ARG A 248 -5.78 12.11 5.59
N ILE A 249 -6.05 12.50 6.83
CA ILE A 249 -5.50 13.72 7.45
C ILE A 249 -3.99 13.58 7.60
N LEU A 250 -3.52 12.46 8.18
CA LEU A 250 -2.10 12.17 8.38
C LEU A 250 -1.31 12.25 7.07
N VAL A 251 -1.81 11.60 6.01
CA VAL A 251 -1.13 11.61 4.70
C VAL A 251 -1.15 13.01 4.08
N ARG A 252 -2.25 13.75 4.19
CA ARG A 252 -2.32 15.12 3.67
C ARG A 252 -1.37 16.07 4.40
N GLU A 253 -1.30 15.99 5.71
CA GLU A 253 -0.42 16.84 6.52
C GLU A 253 1.06 16.46 6.35
N GLY A 254 1.36 15.15 6.22
CA GLY A 254 2.71 14.67 5.93
C GLY A 254 3.18 15.07 4.52
N LEU A 255 2.31 15.02 3.50
CA LEU A 255 2.64 15.50 2.15
C LEU A 255 2.94 17.00 2.12
N LYS A 256 2.28 17.82 2.93
CA LYS A 256 2.65 19.25 3.05
C LYS A 256 4.05 19.42 3.63
N ARG A 257 4.43 18.59 4.61
CA ARG A 257 5.74 18.67 5.27
C ARG A 257 6.87 18.19 4.37
N ILE A 258 6.65 17.12 3.61
CA ILE A 258 7.67 16.59 2.71
C ILE A 258 8.09 17.59 1.63
N HIS A 259 7.19 18.51 1.24
CA HIS A 259 7.51 19.57 0.29
C HIS A 259 8.62 20.50 0.82
N THR A 260 8.82 20.56 2.12
CA THR A 260 9.84 21.38 2.79
C THR A 260 10.70 20.54 3.73
N THR A 261 10.83 19.23 3.47
CA THR A 261 11.55 18.31 4.35
C THR A 261 12.97 18.79 4.64
N MET A 262 13.35 18.76 5.91
CA MET A 262 14.70 19.05 6.38
C MET A 262 15.51 17.77 6.64
N ASN A 263 14.88 16.58 6.56
CA ASN A 263 15.59 15.32 6.73
C ASN A 263 16.53 15.07 5.53
N PRO A 264 17.87 15.00 5.73
CA PRO A 264 18.82 14.81 4.64
C PRO A 264 18.58 13.49 3.87
N GLY A 265 18.18 12.42 4.57
CA GLY A 265 17.91 11.12 3.97
C GLY A 265 16.68 11.14 3.08
N MET A 266 15.57 11.71 3.54
CA MET A 266 14.35 11.85 2.76
C MET A 266 14.62 12.69 1.51
N ARG A 267 15.29 13.82 1.67
CA ARG A 267 15.66 14.70 0.55
C ARG A 267 16.55 13.99 -0.46
N ALA A 268 17.56 13.25 0.01
CA ALA A 268 18.45 12.47 -0.85
C ALA A 268 17.68 11.41 -1.65
N LEU A 269 16.76 10.68 -1.01
CA LEU A 269 15.95 9.66 -1.67
C LEU A 269 15.08 10.26 -2.78
N ILE A 270 14.46 11.43 -2.54
CA ILE A 270 13.65 12.15 -3.52
C ILE A 270 14.52 12.54 -4.73
N LEU A 271 15.67 13.18 -4.50
CA LEU A 271 16.55 13.66 -5.56
C LEU A 271 17.20 12.52 -6.38
N GLN A 272 17.58 11.40 -5.74
CA GLN A 272 18.12 10.23 -6.44
C GLN A 272 17.08 9.58 -7.37
N ASN A 273 15.79 9.70 -7.04
CA ASN A 273 14.69 9.30 -7.92
C ASN A 273 14.32 10.37 -8.98
N LYS A 274 15.14 11.46 -9.12
CA LYS A 274 14.93 12.55 -10.06
C LYS A 274 13.59 13.27 -9.88
N LEU A 275 13.18 13.41 -8.64
CA LEU A 275 11.99 14.13 -8.22
C LEU A 275 12.37 15.38 -7.43
N GLU A 276 11.46 16.35 -7.39
CA GLU A 276 11.56 17.52 -6.54
C GLU A 276 10.59 17.39 -5.36
N PRO A 277 10.95 17.82 -4.13
CA PRO A 277 10.10 17.67 -2.96
C PRO A 277 8.67 18.20 -3.16
N GLU A 278 8.52 19.33 -3.85
CA GLU A 278 7.23 19.99 -4.10
C GLU A 278 6.30 19.19 -5.01
N GLN A 279 6.83 18.20 -5.73
CA GLN A 279 6.06 17.35 -6.64
C GLN A 279 5.59 16.04 -5.99
N ILE A 280 6.04 15.76 -4.76
CA ILE A 280 5.73 14.49 -4.10
C ILE A 280 4.23 14.42 -3.80
N SER A 281 3.65 13.27 -4.15
CA SER A 281 2.26 12.90 -3.89
C SER A 281 2.20 11.48 -3.30
N SER A 282 1.02 11.04 -2.89
CA SER A 282 0.81 9.66 -2.45
C SER A 282 1.24 8.61 -3.48
N TYR A 283 1.11 8.91 -4.78
CA TYR A 283 1.63 8.05 -5.85
C TYR A 283 3.15 7.83 -5.72
N HIS A 284 3.92 8.90 -5.51
CA HIS A 284 5.37 8.81 -5.37
C HIS A 284 5.76 8.02 -4.12
N PHE A 285 5.03 8.16 -3.02
CA PHE A 285 5.21 7.35 -1.82
C PHE A 285 5.03 5.85 -2.10
N GLY A 286 3.89 5.48 -2.69
CA GLY A 286 3.56 4.07 -2.88
C GLY A 286 4.31 3.37 -4.02
N PHE A 287 4.67 4.10 -5.09
CA PHE A 287 5.17 3.48 -6.33
C PHE A 287 6.61 3.85 -6.73
N VAL A 288 7.19 4.88 -6.09
CA VAL A 288 8.55 5.32 -6.41
C VAL A 288 9.47 5.19 -5.21
N LEU A 289 9.19 5.92 -4.12
CA LEU A 289 10.08 6.02 -2.96
C LEU A 289 9.95 4.80 -2.02
N GLY A 290 8.72 4.37 -1.69
CA GLY A 290 8.47 3.23 -0.82
C GLY A 290 9.08 1.92 -1.33
N PRO A 291 8.98 1.60 -2.63
CA PRO A 291 9.68 0.45 -3.19
C PRO A 291 11.21 0.46 -3.01
N CYS A 292 11.87 1.61 -2.91
CA CYS A 292 13.31 1.69 -2.61
C CYS A 292 13.60 1.24 -1.17
N ILE A 293 12.77 1.66 -0.22
CA ILE A 293 12.88 1.23 1.19
C ILE A 293 12.64 -0.27 1.30
N ASN A 294 11.52 -0.76 0.75
CA ASN A 294 11.15 -2.17 0.82
C ASN A 294 12.14 -3.11 0.09
N ALA A 295 12.91 -2.60 -0.89
CA ALA A 295 13.91 -3.38 -1.61
C ALA A 295 15.08 -3.76 -0.70
N SER A 296 15.52 -2.89 0.21
CA SER A 296 16.60 -3.20 1.15
C SER A 296 16.26 -4.37 2.07
N GLY A 297 15.05 -4.39 2.65
CA GLY A 297 14.58 -5.50 3.48
C GLY A 297 14.30 -6.81 2.72
N ARG A 298 14.32 -6.78 1.37
CA ARG A 298 14.15 -7.98 0.54
C ARG A 298 15.46 -8.57 0.06
N LEU A 299 16.43 -7.74 -0.34
CA LEU A 299 17.66 -8.15 -1.01
C LEU A 299 18.90 -8.06 -0.09
N GLU A 300 18.83 -7.20 0.92
CA GLU A 300 19.91 -6.91 1.86
C GLU A 300 19.36 -6.83 3.29
N THR A 301 19.53 -5.69 3.95
CA THR A 301 19.01 -5.41 5.29
C THR A 301 18.27 -4.07 5.34
N ALA A 302 17.10 -4.05 5.97
CA ALA A 302 16.34 -2.82 6.17
C ALA A 302 17.05 -1.77 7.07
N LYS A 303 18.12 -2.17 7.75
CA LYS A 303 18.99 -1.23 8.48
C LYS A 303 19.58 -0.15 7.57
N ILE A 304 19.82 -0.45 6.28
CA ILE A 304 20.29 0.54 5.30
C ILE A 304 19.27 1.66 5.16
N ALA A 305 18.00 1.30 5.03
CA ALA A 305 16.90 2.27 4.91
C ALA A 305 16.73 3.10 6.19
N LEU A 306 16.79 2.49 7.37
CA LEU A 306 16.72 3.23 8.63
C LEU A 306 17.91 4.19 8.78
N ASN A 307 19.12 3.74 8.45
CA ASN A 307 20.33 4.56 8.50
C ASN A 307 20.26 5.77 7.55
N LEU A 308 19.57 5.66 6.42
CA LEU A 308 19.30 6.79 5.53
C LEU A 308 18.61 7.94 6.28
N PHE A 309 17.51 7.63 6.99
CA PHE A 309 16.73 8.65 7.69
C PHE A 309 17.39 9.18 8.97
N LEU A 310 18.27 8.38 9.57
CA LEU A 310 19.09 8.80 10.72
C LEU A 310 20.33 9.61 10.34
N GLN A 311 20.67 9.65 9.03
CA GLN A 311 21.89 10.30 8.57
C GLN A 311 21.74 11.82 8.58
N GLU A 312 22.70 12.51 9.22
CA GLU A 312 22.78 13.99 9.26
C GLU A 312 23.72 14.58 8.20
N ASP A 313 24.68 13.77 7.72
CA ASP A 313 25.60 14.16 6.65
C ASP A 313 24.94 13.99 5.28
N VAL A 314 24.74 15.11 4.56
CA VAL A 314 24.07 15.14 3.26
C VAL A 314 24.78 14.27 2.21
N LYS A 315 26.13 14.19 2.25
CA LYS A 315 26.88 13.38 1.28
C LYS A 315 26.65 11.89 1.52
N LYS A 316 26.76 11.46 2.77
CA LYS A 316 26.49 10.05 3.15
C LYS A 316 25.04 9.69 2.90
N ALA A 317 24.09 10.58 3.19
CA ALA A 317 22.68 10.38 2.86
C ALA A 317 22.48 10.16 1.35
N SER A 318 23.18 10.92 0.51
CA SER A 318 23.12 10.76 -0.95
C SER A 318 23.72 9.42 -1.41
N GLU A 319 24.79 8.95 -0.79
CA GLU A 319 25.41 7.64 -1.08
C GLU A 319 24.45 6.49 -0.71
N ILE A 320 23.86 6.51 0.49
CA ILE A 320 22.88 5.50 0.93
C ILE A 320 21.62 5.53 0.06
N ALA A 321 21.12 6.72 -0.29
CA ALA A 321 19.95 6.84 -1.16
C ALA A 321 20.20 6.25 -2.56
N ALA A 322 21.42 6.44 -3.12
CA ALA A 322 21.80 5.82 -4.39
C ALA A 322 21.80 4.31 -4.30
N GLU A 323 22.34 3.73 -3.22
CA GLU A 323 22.33 2.30 -2.95
C GLU A 323 20.90 1.73 -2.91
N LEU A 324 19.98 2.40 -2.21
CA LEU A 324 18.57 1.99 -2.14
C LEU A 324 17.86 2.04 -3.51
N VAL A 325 18.19 3.04 -4.33
CA VAL A 325 17.64 3.13 -5.71
C VAL A 325 18.18 2.01 -6.57
N ASP A 326 19.45 1.64 -6.44
CA ASP A 326 20.07 0.53 -7.17
C ASP A 326 19.48 -0.82 -6.72
N LEU A 327 19.30 -1.06 -5.42
CA LEU A 327 18.62 -2.25 -4.91
C LEU A 327 17.19 -2.38 -5.45
N ASN A 328 16.47 -1.25 -5.55
CA ASN A 328 15.13 -1.26 -6.14
C ASN A 328 15.16 -1.54 -7.66
N ALA A 329 16.18 -1.09 -8.38
CA ALA A 329 16.38 -1.42 -9.79
C ALA A 329 16.63 -2.93 -9.96
N GLN A 330 17.57 -3.51 -9.19
CA GLN A 330 17.84 -4.95 -9.17
C GLN A 330 16.56 -5.76 -8.86
N ARG A 331 15.82 -5.37 -7.82
CA ARG A 331 14.55 -6.02 -7.47
C ARG A 331 13.56 -5.99 -8.63
N LYS A 332 13.46 -4.85 -9.39
CA LYS A 332 12.59 -4.73 -10.56
C LYS A 332 12.99 -5.70 -11.66
N ASP A 333 14.28 -5.78 -11.96
CA ASP A 333 14.82 -6.66 -13.00
C ASP A 333 14.58 -8.14 -12.65
N MET A 334 14.94 -8.56 -11.44
CA MET A 334 14.66 -9.91 -10.93
C MET A 334 13.16 -10.24 -10.93
N THR A 335 12.32 -9.26 -10.61
CA THR A 335 10.85 -9.44 -10.66
C THR A 335 10.37 -9.62 -12.10
N ALA A 336 10.89 -8.85 -13.04
CA ALA A 336 10.50 -8.95 -14.46
C ALA A 336 10.89 -10.32 -15.04
N GLU A 337 12.11 -10.79 -14.76
CA GLU A 337 12.57 -12.14 -15.15
C GLU A 337 11.68 -13.24 -14.55
N GLY A 338 11.36 -13.12 -13.23
CA GLY A 338 10.48 -14.09 -12.57
C GLY A 338 9.05 -14.08 -13.11
N VAL A 339 8.52 -12.93 -13.51
CA VAL A 339 7.21 -12.81 -14.17
C VAL A 339 7.23 -13.45 -15.55
N GLU A 340 8.28 -13.23 -16.35
CA GLU A 340 8.43 -13.85 -17.67
C GLU A 340 8.45 -15.38 -17.58
N LEU A 341 9.28 -15.95 -16.68
CA LEU A 341 9.32 -17.38 -16.42
C LEU A 341 7.98 -17.94 -15.95
N ALA A 342 7.29 -17.22 -15.06
CA ALA A 342 5.98 -17.62 -14.56
C ALA A 342 4.92 -17.62 -15.67
N MET A 343 4.88 -16.59 -16.51
CA MET A 343 3.94 -16.51 -17.63
C MET A 343 4.19 -17.61 -18.66
N GLN A 344 5.44 -17.94 -18.94
CA GLN A 344 5.77 -19.06 -19.82
C GLN A 344 5.21 -20.38 -19.27
N GLN A 345 5.37 -20.67 -17.97
CA GLN A 345 4.78 -21.87 -17.35
C GLN A 345 3.25 -21.88 -17.42
N VAL A 346 2.61 -20.71 -17.25
CA VAL A 346 1.15 -20.58 -17.34
C VAL A 346 0.67 -20.87 -18.77
N GLU A 347 1.38 -20.39 -19.78
CA GLU A 347 1.03 -20.61 -21.20
C GLU A 347 1.25 -22.06 -21.63
N GLU A 348 2.34 -22.70 -21.18
CA GLU A 348 2.70 -24.07 -21.56
C GLU A 348 1.87 -25.16 -20.87
N GLY A 349 1.40 -24.92 -19.63
CA GLY A 349 0.84 -26.00 -18.81
C GLY A 349 -0.54 -25.74 -18.19
N ASN A 350 -0.92 -24.50 -17.94
CA ASN A 350 -1.96 -24.19 -16.95
C ASN A 350 -3.21 -23.49 -17.52
N THR A 351 -3.48 -23.59 -18.82
CA THR A 351 -4.55 -22.84 -19.50
C THR A 351 -5.96 -23.15 -18.99
N GLY A 352 -6.18 -24.30 -18.35
CA GLY A 352 -7.48 -24.72 -17.80
C GLY A 352 -7.63 -24.55 -16.29
N GLU A 353 -6.56 -24.22 -15.56
CA GLU A 353 -6.60 -24.12 -14.11
C GLU A 353 -7.32 -22.84 -13.63
N LYS A 354 -8.11 -22.99 -12.56
CA LYS A 354 -8.84 -21.90 -11.91
C LYS A 354 -7.97 -21.12 -10.93
N VAL A 355 -7.02 -21.82 -10.29
CA VAL A 355 -6.02 -21.30 -9.37
C VAL A 355 -4.65 -21.63 -9.95
N LEU A 356 -3.87 -20.59 -10.24
CA LEU A 356 -2.54 -20.76 -10.80
C LEU A 356 -1.54 -21.09 -9.68
N VAL A 357 -0.82 -22.20 -9.83
CA VAL A 357 0.26 -22.59 -8.92
C VAL A 357 1.55 -22.71 -9.74
N VAL A 358 2.45 -21.77 -9.58
CA VAL A 358 3.68 -21.66 -10.35
C VAL A 358 4.87 -21.95 -9.45
N TYR A 359 5.74 -22.90 -9.83
CA TYR A 359 6.95 -23.23 -9.07
C TYR A 359 8.20 -22.70 -9.78
N LEU A 360 8.91 -21.79 -9.12
CA LEU A 360 10.10 -21.09 -9.62
C LEU A 360 11.27 -21.33 -8.63
N PRO A 361 11.94 -22.48 -8.66
CA PRO A 361 12.94 -22.85 -7.64
C PRO A 361 14.13 -21.91 -7.57
N ASP A 362 14.51 -21.27 -8.67
CA ASP A 362 15.69 -20.41 -8.77
C ASP A 362 15.39 -18.92 -8.49
N VAL A 363 14.12 -18.59 -8.27
CA VAL A 363 13.70 -17.20 -7.96
C VAL A 363 13.82 -16.94 -6.46
N HIS A 364 14.35 -15.78 -6.10
CA HIS A 364 14.50 -15.35 -4.71
C HIS A 364 13.14 -15.32 -3.98
N GLU A 365 13.03 -16.00 -2.83
CA GLU A 365 11.75 -16.20 -2.11
C GLU A 365 11.04 -14.89 -1.75
N SER A 366 11.79 -13.81 -1.46
CA SER A 366 11.20 -12.51 -1.11
C SER A 366 10.41 -11.86 -2.26
N LEU A 367 10.57 -12.34 -3.51
CA LEU A 367 9.90 -11.83 -4.70
C LEU A 367 8.64 -12.61 -5.06
N ALA A 368 8.44 -13.80 -4.50
CA ALA A 368 7.30 -14.67 -4.81
C ALA A 368 5.96 -13.94 -4.73
N GLY A 369 5.75 -13.13 -3.69
CA GLY A 369 4.50 -12.38 -3.51
C GLY A 369 4.30 -11.23 -4.51
N ILE A 370 5.37 -10.61 -5.01
CA ILE A 370 5.29 -9.57 -6.05
C ILE A 370 4.96 -10.22 -7.39
N ILE A 371 5.64 -11.32 -7.72
CA ILE A 371 5.41 -12.08 -8.94
C ILE A 371 3.98 -12.61 -8.96
N ALA A 372 3.50 -13.24 -7.86
CA ALA A 372 2.12 -13.70 -7.74
C ALA A 372 1.11 -12.57 -7.98
N GLY A 373 1.38 -11.37 -7.49
CA GLY A 373 0.57 -10.18 -7.74
C GLY A 373 0.50 -9.81 -9.22
N ARG A 374 1.63 -9.83 -9.92
CA ARG A 374 1.70 -9.52 -11.36
C ARG A 374 0.98 -10.55 -12.23
N ILE A 375 1.16 -11.84 -11.93
CA ILE A 375 0.45 -12.91 -12.64
C ILE A 375 -1.05 -12.82 -12.40
N ARG A 376 -1.47 -12.59 -11.15
CA ARG A 376 -2.88 -12.37 -10.80
C ARG A 376 -3.47 -11.16 -11.55
N GLU A 377 -2.72 -10.07 -11.71
CA GLU A 377 -3.15 -8.91 -12.51
C GLU A 377 -3.31 -9.26 -13.98
N ALA A 378 -2.34 -9.96 -14.57
CA ALA A 378 -2.36 -10.34 -15.99
C ALA A 378 -3.44 -11.37 -16.31
N CYS A 379 -3.60 -12.41 -15.49
CA CYS A 379 -4.51 -13.54 -15.75
C CYS A 379 -5.90 -13.37 -15.11
N HIS A 380 -6.06 -12.43 -14.17
CA HIS A 380 -7.25 -12.26 -13.33
C HIS A 380 -7.69 -13.56 -12.63
N LYS A 381 -6.72 -14.34 -12.15
CA LYS A 381 -6.92 -15.60 -11.43
C LYS A 381 -6.18 -15.58 -10.08
N PRO A 382 -6.70 -16.26 -9.04
CA PRO A 382 -5.93 -16.51 -7.82
C PRO A 382 -4.61 -17.19 -8.18
N THR A 383 -3.51 -16.71 -7.63
CA THR A 383 -2.17 -17.17 -8.04
C THR A 383 -1.29 -17.41 -6.82
N PHE A 384 -0.67 -18.58 -6.76
CA PHE A 384 0.42 -18.92 -5.85
C PHE A 384 1.72 -19.01 -6.64
N VAL A 385 2.77 -18.35 -6.15
CA VAL A 385 4.14 -18.53 -6.62
C VAL A 385 4.93 -19.17 -5.51
N LEU A 386 5.54 -20.30 -5.83
CA LEU A 386 6.33 -21.14 -4.95
C LEU A 386 7.81 -21.04 -5.33
N THR A 387 8.71 -20.99 -4.33
CA THR A 387 10.15 -20.91 -4.52
C THR A 387 10.85 -21.91 -3.62
N LYS A 388 12.04 -22.32 -3.98
CA LYS A 388 12.85 -23.20 -3.13
C LYS A 388 13.37 -22.43 -1.92
N SER A 389 13.39 -23.07 -0.76
CA SER A 389 13.99 -22.56 0.48
C SER A 389 14.84 -23.63 1.14
N GLU A 390 15.57 -23.27 2.20
CA GLU A 390 16.46 -24.23 2.91
C GLU A 390 15.68 -25.45 3.44
N ASP A 391 14.45 -25.24 3.94
CA ASP A 391 13.62 -26.28 4.57
C ASP A 391 12.49 -26.80 3.66
N GLY A 392 12.63 -26.71 2.33
CA GLY A 392 11.64 -27.16 1.37
C GLY A 392 11.19 -26.07 0.40
N VAL A 393 9.91 -25.80 0.32
CA VAL A 393 9.33 -24.80 -0.58
C VAL A 393 8.53 -23.79 0.21
N LYS A 394 8.78 -22.51 -0.06
CA LYS A 394 7.96 -21.40 0.43
C LYS A 394 7.10 -20.81 -0.69
N GLY A 395 5.90 -20.33 -0.37
CA GLY A 395 5.01 -19.76 -1.35
C GLY A 395 4.29 -18.53 -0.87
N SER A 396 3.94 -17.69 -1.82
CA SER A 396 3.07 -16.53 -1.61
C SER A 396 1.91 -16.56 -2.58
N GLY A 397 0.69 -16.35 -2.05
CA GLY A 397 -0.54 -16.26 -2.83
C GLY A 397 -1.08 -14.84 -2.92
N ARG A 398 -1.72 -14.53 -4.06
CA ARG A 398 -2.48 -13.30 -4.31
C ARG A 398 -3.80 -13.62 -4.95
N SER A 399 -4.89 -13.00 -4.45
CA SER A 399 -6.25 -13.37 -4.80
C SER A 399 -7.00 -12.33 -5.64
N ILE A 400 -8.18 -12.75 -6.09
CA ILE A 400 -9.26 -11.91 -6.62
C ILE A 400 -10.39 -11.80 -5.58
N GLU A 401 -11.29 -10.83 -5.71
CA GLU A 401 -12.36 -10.56 -4.72
C GLU A 401 -13.26 -11.79 -4.44
N ALA A 402 -13.43 -12.70 -5.41
CA ALA A 402 -14.29 -13.86 -5.30
C ALA A 402 -13.66 -15.09 -4.63
N TYR A 403 -12.38 -15.02 -4.20
CA TYR A 403 -11.63 -16.17 -3.69
C TYR A 403 -10.86 -15.83 -2.42
N SER A 404 -11.17 -16.49 -1.32
CA SER A 404 -10.47 -16.33 -0.04
C SER A 404 -9.28 -17.28 0.03
N MET A 405 -8.04 -16.72 -0.10
CA MET A 405 -6.81 -17.52 -0.02
C MET A 405 -6.74 -18.35 1.26
N TYR A 406 -7.03 -17.73 2.41
CA TYR A 406 -6.92 -18.40 3.70
C TYR A 406 -7.89 -19.56 3.85
N GLU A 407 -9.18 -19.34 3.53
CA GLU A 407 -10.20 -20.39 3.64
C GLU A 407 -9.92 -21.57 2.70
N GLU A 408 -9.42 -21.30 1.50
CA GLU A 408 -9.08 -22.33 0.54
C GLU A 408 -7.82 -23.12 0.95
N LEU A 409 -6.81 -22.45 1.53
CA LEU A 409 -5.65 -23.14 2.11
C LEU A 409 -6.04 -24.06 3.27
N CYS A 410 -7.02 -23.68 4.10
CA CYS A 410 -7.51 -24.54 5.17
C CYS A 410 -8.04 -25.90 4.67
N LYS A 411 -8.54 -25.96 3.43
CA LYS A 411 -8.99 -27.22 2.81
C LYS A 411 -7.84 -28.16 2.40
N CYS A 412 -6.62 -27.64 2.39
CA CYS A 412 -5.39 -28.35 2.00
C CYS A 412 -4.35 -28.39 3.13
N GLN A 413 -4.73 -28.08 4.37
CA GLN A 413 -3.83 -27.84 5.50
C GLN A 413 -2.84 -28.97 5.77
N GLU A 414 -3.18 -30.22 5.48
CA GLU A 414 -2.34 -31.40 5.68
C GLU A 414 -1.11 -31.44 4.76
N LEU A 415 -1.09 -30.62 3.70
CA LEU A 415 0.05 -30.54 2.78
C LEU A 415 1.14 -29.58 3.24
N PHE A 416 0.83 -28.70 4.20
CA PHE A 416 1.71 -27.61 4.62
C PHE A 416 2.42 -27.90 5.94
N THR A 417 3.65 -27.46 6.05
CA THR A 417 4.37 -27.37 7.33
C THR A 417 3.99 -26.11 8.09
N LYS A 418 3.69 -25.01 7.36
CA LYS A 418 3.23 -23.74 7.91
C LYS A 418 2.39 -23.02 6.85
N PHE A 419 1.30 -22.39 7.25
CA PHE A 419 0.54 -21.49 6.39
C PHE A 419 -0.20 -20.43 7.20
N GLY A 420 -0.57 -19.34 6.53
CA GLY A 420 -1.36 -18.26 7.13
C GLY A 420 -1.67 -17.18 6.11
N GLY A 421 -2.53 -16.25 6.47
CA GLY A 421 -2.86 -15.13 5.60
C GLY A 421 -4.28 -14.59 5.81
N HIS A 422 -4.72 -13.85 4.81
CA HIS A 422 -5.99 -13.15 4.72
C HIS A 422 -6.72 -13.53 3.41
N PRO A 423 -7.96 -13.11 3.19
CA PRO A 423 -8.66 -13.44 1.95
C PRO A 423 -7.90 -13.07 0.67
N MET A 424 -7.16 -11.95 0.64
CA MET A 424 -6.49 -11.43 -0.57
C MET A 424 -5.04 -11.87 -0.73
N ALA A 425 -4.40 -12.37 0.33
CA ALA A 425 -2.99 -12.76 0.29
C ALA A 425 -2.69 -13.82 1.35
N ALA A 426 -1.85 -14.79 1.03
CA ALA A 426 -1.43 -15.83 1.96
C ALA A 426 0.03 -16.22 1.73
N GLY A 427 0.65 -16.76 2.80
CA GLY A 427 1.95 -17.40 2.78
C GLY A 427 1.83 -18.87 3.17
N LEU A 428 2.69 -19.70 2.64
CA LEU A 428 2.72 -21.13 2.96
C LEU A 428 4.14 -21.70 2.86
N SER A 429 4.34 -22.81 3.55
CA SER A 429 5.55 -23.65 3.41
C SER A 429 5.11 -25.11 3.28
N LEU A 430 5.76 -25.85 2.39
CA LEU A 430 5.44 -27.27 2.16
C LEU A 430 6.69 -28.05 1.71
N PRO A 431 6.71 -29.40 1.88
CA PRO A 431 7.69 -30.25 1.26
C PRO A 431 7.61 -30.17 -0.27
N GLU A 432 8.75 -30.20 -0.98
CA GLU A 432 8.78 -30.10 -2.44
C GLU A 432 7.94 -31.21 -3.13
N ALA A 433 7.91 -32.40 -2.56
CA ALA A 433 7.07 -33.51 -3.06
C ALA A 433 5.57 -33.20 -3.06
N ASN A 434 5.11 -32.22 -2.26
CA ASN A 434 3.70 -31.86 -2.16
C ASN A 434 3.31 -30.77 -3.18
N VAL A 435 4.20 -30.21 -3.98
CA VAL A 435 3.91 -29.10 -4.89
C VAL A 435 2.82 -29.48 -5.91
N GLU A 436 2.98 -30.61 -6.60
CA GLU A 436 1.99 -31.08 -7.59
C GLU A 436 0.68 -31.49 -6.91
N ILE A 437 0.74 -32.16 -5.75
CA ILE A 437 -0.44 -32.53 -4.98
C ILE A 437 -1.22 -31.29 -4.55
N PHE A 438 -0.54 -30.23 -4.15
CA PHE A 438 -1.15 -28.94 -3.82
C PHE A 438 -1.83 -28.33 -5.03
N ARG A 439 -1.18 -28.30 -6.21
CA ARG A 439 -1.75 -27.78 -7.46
C ARG A 439 -3.05 -28.48 -7.82
N GLU A 440 -3.05 -29.82 -7.81
CA GLU A 440 -4.23 -30.61 -8.11
C GLU A 440 -5.36 -30.37 -7.10
N LYS A 441 -5.03 -30.43 -5.81
CA LYS A 441 -6.03 -30.35 -4.74
C LYS A 441 -6.67 -28.96 -4.65
N ILE A 442 -5.90 -27.88 -4.74
CA ILE A 442 -6.44 -26.52 -4.65
C ILE A 442 -7.37 -26.20 -5.83
N ASN A 443 -7.07 -26.74 -7.02
CA ASN A 443 -7.93 -26.62 -8.19
C ASN A 443 -9.21 -27.48 -8.08
N ALA A 444 -9.10 -28.69 -7.56
CA ALA A 444 -10.25 -29.58 -7.32
C ALA A 444 -11.23 -29.01 -6.30
N CYS A 445 -10.74 -28.30 -5.28
CA CYS A 445 -11.57 -27.66 -4.26
C CYS A 445 -12.14 -26.30 -4.69
N CYS A 446 -11.66 -25.72 -5.81
CA CYS A 446 -11.99 -24.37 -6.25
C CYS A 446 -13.43 -24.27 -6.77
N GLY A 447 -14.27 -23.51 -6.08
CA GLY A 447 -15.67 -23.27 -6.45
C GLY A 447 -15.90 -22.13 -7.46
N LEU A 448 -14.85 -21.45 -7.95
CA LEU A 448 -14.99 -20.35 -8.89
C LEU A 448 -15.62 -20.77 -10.23
N THR A 449 -16.38 -19.86 -10.80
CA THR A 449 -17.02 -19.97 -12.13
C THR A 449 -16.36 -19.04 -13.12
N GLU A 450 -16.61 -19.20 -14.42
CA GLU A 450 -16.09 -18.31 -15.48
C GLU A 450 -16.47 -16.83 -15.25
N GLU A 451 -17.59 -16.57 -14.56
CA GLU A 451 -18.04 -15.21 -14.26
C GLU A 451 -17.16 -14.50 -13.24
N ASP A 452 -16.54 -15.25 -12.33
CA ASP A 452 -15.67 -14.73 -11.27
C ASP A 452 -14.32 -14.24 -11.81
N PHE A 453 -13.89 -14.74 -12.99
CA PHE A 453 -12.67 -14.32 -13.66
C PHE A 453 -12.84 -13.06 -14.54
N ILE A 454 -14.07 -12.53 -14.65
CA ILE A 454 -14.32 -11.32 -15.43
C ILE A 454 -14.01 -10.09 -14.56
N PRO A 455 -13.01 -9.25 -14.92
CA PRO A 455 -12.72 -8.02 -14.20
C PRO A 455 -13.95 -7.10 -14.11
N LYS A 456 -14.20 -6.55 -12.93
CA LYS A 456 -15.33 -5.66 -12.65
C LYS A 456 -14.83 -4.23 -12.46
N ILE A 457 -15.18 -3.32 -13.38
CA ILE A 457 -14.79 -1.90 -13.31
C ILE A 457 -15.91 -1.10 -12.69
N LYS A 458 -15.60 -0.47 -11.56
CA LYS A 458 -16.53 0.39 -10.79
C LYS A 458 -16.47 1.81 -11.34
N ILE A 459 -17.56 2.30 -11.93
CA ILE A 459 -17.67 3.66 -12.45
C ILE A 459 -18.34 4.55 -11.39
N ASP A 460 -17.65 5.61 -10.97
CA ASP A 460 -18.19 6.57 -10.00
C ASP A 460 -19.36 7.38 -10.59
N ILE A 461 -19.18 7.87 -11.83
CA ILE A 461 -20.16 8.71 -12.49
C ILE A 461 -20.05 8.60 -14.03
N PRO A 462 -21.14 8.36 -14.74
CA PRO A 462 -21.20 8.59 -16.18
C PRO A 462 -21.18 10.10 -16.45
N MET A 463 -20.23 10.58 -17.26
CA MET A 463 -20.09 11.99 -17.59
C MET A 463 -19.41 12.13 -18.96
N PRO A 464 -19.96 12.97 -19.87
CA PRO A 464 -19.33 13.24 -21.15
C PRO A 464 -17.93 13.82 -21.01
N VAL A 465 -17.00 13.40 -21.87
CA VAL A 465 -15.58 13.85 -21.83
C VAL A 465 -15.43 15.35 -22.08
N ASP A 466 -16.41 16.01 -22.63
CA ASP A 466 -16.44 17.46 -22.86
C ASP A 466 -17.13 18.29 -21.76
N TYR A 467 -17.61 17.62 -20.70
CA TYR A 467 -18.24 18.26 -19.55
C TYR A 467 -17.23 18.87 -18.58
N PRO A 468 -16.09 18.20 -18.23
CA PRO A 468 -15.13 18.77 -17.28
C PRO A 468 -14.57 20.10 -17.80
N ASP A 469 -14.58 21.09 -16.96
CA ASP A 469 -13.88 22.36 -17.12
C ASP A 469 -12.74 22.50 -16.09
N ILE A 470 -11.93 23.54 -16.22
CA ILE A 470 -10.80 23.78 -15.31
C ILE A 470 -11.27 23.91 -13.84
N PRO A 471 -12.35 24.66 -13.52
CA PRO A 471 -12.89 24.71 -12.16
C PRO A 471 -13.23 23.33 -11.60
N LEU A 472 -13.93 22.47 -12.34
CA LEU A 472 -14.26 21.12 -11.88
C LEU A 472 -13.02 20.27 -11.66
N VAL A 473 -12.03 20.30 -12.56
CA VAL A 473 -10.79 19.53 -12.37
C VAL A 473 -10.03 20.00 -11.13
N ASN A 474 -9.96 21.31 -10.89
CA ASN A 474 -9.37 21.84 -9.65
C ASN A 474 -10.16 21.41 -8.40
N GLU A 475 -11.49 21.32 -8.50
CA GLU A 475 -12.32 20.84 -7.40
C GLU A 475 -12.07 19.35 -7.10
N LEU A 476 -11.82 18.52 -8.13
CA LEU A 476 -11.47 17.10 -7.95
C LEU A 476 -10.17 16.92 -7.17
N LEU A 477 -9.25 17.88 -7.16
CA LEU A 477 -8.03 17.85 -6.34
C LEU A 477 -8.35 17.92 -4.83
N LEU A 478 -9.52 18.42 -4.42
CA LEU A 478 -9.97 18.36 -3.02
C LEU A 478 -10.13 16.93 -2.50
N LEU A 479 -10.27 15.97 -3.41
CA LEU A 479 -10.40 14.55 -3.07
C LEU A 479 -9.04 13.89 -2.77
N GLU A 480 -7.91 14.54 -3.07
CA GLU A 480 -6.57 14.05 -2.72
C GLU A 480 -6.33 14.06 -1.19
N PRO A 481 -5.43 13.16 -0.69
CA PRO A 481 -4.58 12.20 -1.40
C PRO A 481 -5.36 10.97 -1.87
N PHE A 482 -5.04 10.48 -3.07
CA PHE A 482 -5.60 9.24 -3.59
C PHE A 482 -4.77 8.02 -3.16
N GLY A 483 -5.45 6.89 -2.94
CA GLY A 483 -4.85 5.62 -2.56
C GLY A 483 -5.92 4.57 -2.26
N LYS A 484 -5.60 3.57 -1.47
CA LYS A 484 -6.55 2.53 -1.05
C LYS A 484 -7.75 3.17 -0.34
N ALA A 485 -8.95 2.68 -0.58
CA ALA A 485 -10.24 3.18 -0.12
C ALA A 485 -10.60 4.62 -0.53
N ASN A 486 -9.66 5.39 -1.09
CA ASN A 486 -9.89 6.71 -1.69
C ASN A 486 -9.27 6.76 -3.10
N VAL A 487 -9.75 5.91 -3.97
CA VAL A 487 -9.22 5.79 -5.34
C VAL A 487 -9.49 7.04 -6.17
N LYS A 488 -8.62 7.32 -7.15
CA LYS A 488 -8.83 8.39 -8.14
C LYS A 488 -10.18 8.17 -8.83
N PRO A 489 -11.03 9.21 -9.02
CA PRO A 489 -12.34 9.08 -9.62
C PRO A 489 -12.32 8.34 -10.96
N GLN A 490 -13.26 7.40 -11.12
CA GLN A 490 -13.45 6.64 -12.36
C GLN A 490 -14.72 7.16 -13.05
N ILE A 491 -14.51 7.96 -14.08
CA ILE A 491 -15.57 8.60 -14.87
C ILE A 491 -15.70 7.86 -16.18
N ALA A 492 -16.89 7.70 -16.72
CA ALA A 492 -17.08 6.98 -17.97
C ALA A 492 -17.90 7.77 -19.00
N ASP A 493 -17.51 7.61 -20.28
CA ASP A 493 -18.26 8.07 -21.43
C ASP A 493 -18.25 7.00 -22.53
N LYS A 494 -19.17 7.10 -23.48
CA LYS A 494 -19.37 6.13 -24.56
C LYS A 494 -19.58 6.81 -25.92
N ASN A 495 -19.48 6.02 -26.99
CA ASN A 495 -19.74 6.47 -28.37
C ASN A 495 -18.76 7.54 -28.89
N LEU A 496 -17.52 7.53 -28.39
CA LEU A 496 -16.49 8.46 -28.82
C LEU A 496 -15.84 7.99 -30.11
N GLY A 497 -15.76 8.86 -31.12
CA GLY A 497 -14.97 8.60 -32.34
C GLY A 497 -13.48 8.83 -32.05
N ILE A 498 -12.62 8.20 -32.86
CA ILE A 498 -11.18 8.46 -32.82
C ILE A 498 -10.83 9.26 -34.06
N ASP A 499 -10.54 10.56 -33.93
CA ASP A 499 -10.08 11.39 -35.05
C ASP A 499 -8.60 11.11 -35.38
N ARG A 500 -7.79 10.84 -34.33
CA ARG A 500 -6.35 10.56 -34.50
C ARG A 500 -5.81 9.76 -33.34
N ALA A 501 -4.89 8.83 -33.63
CA ALA A 501 -4.10 8.09 -32.67
C ALA A 501 -2.61 8.25 -32.98
N VAL A 502 -1.75 8.52 -31.97
CA VAL A 502 -0.30 8.68 -32.15
C VAL A 502 0.41 8.02 -30.98
N VAL A 503 1.36 7.14 -31.30
CA VAL A 503 2.25 6.55 -30.28
C VAL A 503 3.35 7.55 -29.94
N VAL A 504 3.56 7.80 -28.65
CA VAL A 504 4.55 8.73 -28.12
C VAL A 504 5.34 8.12 -26.96
N GLY A 505 6.41 8.81 -26.54
CA GLY A 505 7.29 8.35 -25.46
C GLY A 505 8.49 7.52 -25.95
N LYS A 506 9.56 7.51 -25.17
CA LYS A 506 10.81 6.77 -25.52
C LYS A 506 10.57 5.28 -25.73
N ASN A 507 9.67 4.70 -24.93
CA ASN A 507 9.37 3.26 -24.92
C ASN A 507 8.15 2.92 -25.79
N GLN A 508 7.60 3.87 -26.56
CA GLN A 508 6.41 3.69 -27.41
C GLN A 508 5.18 3.08 -26.68
N ASN A 509 5.06 3.36 -25.39
CA ASN A 509 4.03 2.81 -24.48
C ASN A 509 2.97 3.85 -24.09
N VAL A 510 2.91 4.98 -24.76
CA VAL A 510 1.90 6.02 -24.52
C VAL A 510 1.14 6.27 -25.83
N LEU A 511 -0.17 6.12 -25.78
CA LEU A 511 -1.05 6.41 -26.91
C LEU A 511 -1.74 7.75 -26.67
N LYS A 512 -1.43 8.73 -27.52
CA LYS A 512 -2.12 10.02 -27.55
C LYS A 512 -3.25 9.96 -28.56
N LEU A 513 -4.47 10.24 -28.12
CA LEU A 513 -5.68 10.21 -28.90
C LEU A 513 -6.30 11.60 -29.03
N THR A 514 -6.90 11.88 -30.17
CA THR A 514 -7.90 12.94 -30.34
C THR A 514 -9.25 12.24 -30.47
N LEU A 515 -10.09 12.42 -29.44
CA LEU A 515 -11.42 11.81 -29.40
C LEU A 515 -12.46 12.84 -29.86
N LYS A 516 -13.46 12.35 -30.60
CA LYS A 516 -14.57 13.16 -31.06
C LYS A 516 -15.85 12.77 -30.35
N THR A 517 -16.50 13.74 -29.72
CA THR A 517 -17.80 13.53 -29.09
C THR A 517 -18.93 13.48 -30.13
N GLU A 518 -20.10 12.98 -29.75
CA GLU A 518 -21.29 13.00 -30.60
C GLU A 518 -21.70 14.44 -31.00
N ARG A 519 -21.31 15.43 -30.22
CA ARG A 519 -21.54 16.87 -30.50
C ARG A 519 -20.48 17.46 -31.45
N GLY A 520 -19.52 16.67 -31.91
CA GLY A 520 -18.45 17.08 -32.81
C GLY A 520 -17.28 17.81 -32.14
N LYS A 521 -17.21 17.89 -30.79
CA LYS A 521 -16.09 18.49 -30.08
C LYS A 521 -14.92 17.50 -30.00
N SER A 522 -13.72 17.98 -30.29
CA SER A 522 -12.48 17.18 -30.16
C SER A 522 -11.84 17.37 -28.78
N ILE A 523 -11.48 16.26 -28.13
CA ILE A 523 -10.87 16.20 -26.81
C ILE A 523 -9.54 15.45 -26.88
N SER A 524 -8.49 16.02 -26.27
CA SER A 524 -7.21 15.35 -26.11
C SER A 524 -7.31 14.26 -25.05
N ALA A 525 -6.81 13.07 -25.37
CA ALA A 525 -6.75 11.93 -24.44
C ALA A 525 -5.38 11.27 -24.49
N VAL A 526 -4.98 10.67 -23.36
CA VAL A 526 -3.79 9.83 -23.27
C VAL A 526 -4.15 8.50 -22.63
N TYR A 527 -3.54 7.44 -23.14
CA TYR A 527 -3.61 6.10 -22.57
C TYR A 527 -2.19 5.61 -22.28
N PHE A 528 -1.96 5.20 -21.04
CA PHE A 528 -0.71 4.60 -20.59
C PHE A 528 -0.93 3.10 -20.43
N GLY A 529 -0.59 2.32 -21.46
CA GLY A 529 -0.77 0.88 -21.46
C GLY A 529 -0.22 0.26 -22.73
N ASP A 530 -0.58 -1.00 -22.97
CA ASP A 530 -0.13 -1.73 -24.14
C ASP A 530 -0.83 -1.20 -25.42
N VAL A 531 -0.02 -0.65 -26.31
CA VAL A 531 -0.51 -0.07 -27.57
C VAL A 531 -0.85 -1.16 -28.58
N GLU A 532 -0.15 -2.29 -28.56
CA GLU A 532 -0.44 -3.40 -29.47
C GLU A 532 -1.73 -4.11 -29.06
N GLU A 533 -1.96 -4.32 -27.75
CA GLU A 533 -3.25 -4.82 -27.24
C GLU A 533 -4.40 -3.91 -27.67
N PHE A 534 -4.22 -2.58 -27.59
CA PHE A 534 -5.20 -1.60 -28.07
C PHE A 534 -5.50 -1.79 -29.56
N ARG A 535 -4.46 -1.94 -30.42
CA ARG A 535 -4.61 -2.16 -31.84
C ARG A 535 -5.34 -3.45 -32.14
N GLU A 536 -4.92 -4.54 -31.52
CA GLU A 536 -5.55 -5.84 -31.70
C GLU A 536 -7.02 -5.86 -31.29
N TYR A 537 -7.34 -5.21 -30.16
CA TYR A 537 -8.71 -5.12 -29.65
C TYR A 537 -9.63 -4.45 -30.69
N TYR A 538 -9.24 -3.27 -31.18
CA TYR A 538 -10.03 -2.54 -32.17
C TYR A 538 -9.92 -3.15 -33.57
N GLY A 539 -8.80 -3.80 -33.93
CA GLY A 539 -8.63 -4.58 -35.16
C GLY A 539 -9.63 -5.73 -35.25
N ARG A 540 -9.76 -6.50 -34.15
CA ARG A 540 -10.76 -7.57 -34.05
C ARG A 540 -12.20 -7.07 -34.13
N LYS A 541 -12.49 -5.88 -33.59
CA LYS A 541 -13.85 -5.34 -33.47
C LYS A 541 -14.31 -4.58 -34.72
N TYR A 542 -13.42 -3.84 -35.35
CA TYR A 542 -13.74 -2.94 -36.48
C TYR A 542 -12.96 -3.24 -37.78
N GLY A 543 -11.94 -4.09 -37.71
CA GLY A 543 -11.03 -4.40 -38.82
C GLY A 543 -9.73 -3.57 -38.76
N GLU A 544 -8.62 -4.18 -39.21
CA GLU A 544 -7.27 -3.59 -39.19
C GLU A 544 -7.20 -2.27 -39.99
N ASN A 545 -7.95 -2.18 -41.12
CA ASN A 545 -7.99 -0.98 -41.93
C ASN A 545 -8.52 0.24 -41.14
N GLU A 546 -9.58 0.07 -40.36
CA GLU A 546 -10.15 1.15 -39.54
C GLU A 546 -9.16 1.66 -38.49
N VAL A 547 -8.42 0.74 -37.86
CA VAL A 547 -7.36 1.08 -36.91
C VAL A 547 -6.25 1.85 -37.61
N GLN A 548 -5.80 1.38 -38.79
CA GLN A 548 -4.79 2.07 -39.59
C GLN A 548 -5.24 3.49 -39.99
N GLN A 549 -6.50 3.68 -40.41
CA GLN A 549 -7.03 5.01 -40.74
C GLN A 549 -7.00 5.94 -39.49
N ALA A 550 -7.34 5.45 -38.30
CA ALA A 550 -7.25 6.23 -37.05
C ALA A 550 -5.81 6.67 -36.75
N PHE A 551 -4.82 5.77 -36.92
CA PHE A 551 -3.41 6.12 -36.76
C PHE A 551 -2.87 7.08 -37.83
N LEU A 552 -3.44 7.07 -39.03
CA LEU A 552 -3.13 8.04 -40.09
C LEU A 552 -3.89 9.38 -39.91
N GLY A 553 -4.77 9.51 -38.93
CA GLY A 553 -5.61 10.69 -38.73
C GLY A 553 -6.65 10.89 -39.81
N ARG A 554 -7.18 9.77 -40.37
CA ARG A 554 -8.19 9.76 -41.42
C ARG A 554 -9.54 9.30 -40.85
N THR A 555 -10.61 9.58 -41.60
CA THR A 555 -11.95 9.13 -41.25
C THR A 555 -12.02 7.63 -41.07
N ASN A 556 -12.60 7.18 -39.97
CA ASN A 556 -12.79 5.79 -39.60
C ASN A 556 -14.12 5.59 -38.87
N GLY A 557 -14.55 4.35 -38.75
CA GLY A 557 -15.81 3.95 -38.10
C GLY A 557 -15.68 3.58 -36.63
N ILE A 558 -14.50 3.70 -36.00
CA ILE A 558 -14.27 3.27 -34.61
C ILE A 558 -15.13 4.09 -33.65
N ARG A 559 -15.80 3.38 -32.74
CA ARG A 559 -16.51 3.96 -31.60
C ARG A 559 -16.03 3.29 -30.34
N MET A 560 -15.56 4.09 -29.37
CA MET A 560 -15.03 3.60 -28.11
C MET A 560 -15.84 4.12 -26.91
N SER A 561 -15.90 3.30 -25.89
CA SER A 561 -16.28 3.71 -24.54
C SER A 561 -15.02 3.79 -23.71
N VAL A 562 -14.96 4.75 -22.79
CA VAL A 562 -13.77 4.97 -21.95
C VAL A 562 -14.14 5.10 -20.48
N VAL A 563 -13.28 4.56 -19.61
CA VAL A 563 -13.19 4.98 -18.22
C VAL A 563 -12.00 5.92 -18.11
N TYR A 564 -12.21 7.11 -17.58
CA TYR A 564 -11.22 8.17 -17.62
C TYR A 564 -11.18 9.02 -16.35
N TYR A 565 -10.10 9.79 -16.21
CA TYR A 565 -9.95 10.89 -15.26
C TYR A 565 -9.51 12.15 -16.00
N PRO A 566 -10.14 13.33 -15.77
CA PRO A 566 -9.75 14.58 -16.40
C PRO A 566 -8.56 15.21 -15.66
N GLU A 567 -7.61 15.76 -16.40
CA GLU A 567 -6.45 16.48 -15.89
C GLU A 567 -6.23 17.80 -16.62
N ILE A 568 -5.58 18.75 -15.97
CA ILE A 568 -5.15 19.99 -16.61
C ILE A 568 -3.77 19.74 -17.24
N ASN A 569 -3.72 19.75 -18.54
CA ASN A 569 -2.46 19.76 -19.29
C ASN A 569 -1.92 21.19 -19.37
N ARG A 570 -0.71 21.41 -18.83
CA ARG A 570 0.00 22.69 -18.86
C ARG A 570 1.15 22.58 -19.83
N TYR A 571 1.02 23.20 -20.98
CA TYR A 571 2.05 23.18 -22.01
C TYR A 571 2.30 24.58 -22.55
N GLN A 572 3.55 25.06 -22.49
CA GLN A 572 3.99 26.39 -22.96
C GLN A 572 3.12 27.57 -22.42
N GLY A 573 2.71 27.48 -21.14
CA GLY A 573 1.89 28.52 -20.51
C GLY A 573 0.39 28.44 -20.82
N ASN A 574 -0.05 27.51 -21.68
CA ASN A 574 -1.45 27.27 -21.95
C ASN A 574 -2.00 26.13 -21.09
N GLU A 575 -3.21 26.31 -20.56
CA GLU A 575 -3.94 25.30 -19.83
C GLU A 575 -5.06 24.71 -20.71
N SER A 576 -5.16 23.41 -20.76
CA SER A 576 -6.23 22.71 -21.47
C SER A 576 -6.64 21.45 -20.73
N ILE A 577 -7.90 21.03 -20.88
CA ILE A 577 -8.34 19.75 -20.34
C ILE A 577 -7.85 18.61 -21.22
N GLN A 578 -7.25 17.62 -20.60
CA GLN A 578 -6.87 16.35 -21.16
C GLN A 578 -7.50 15.22 -20.34
N ILE A 579 -7.95 14.16 -20.96
CA ILE A 579 -8.43 12.98 -20.22
C ILE A 579 -7.36 11.89 -20.22
N VAL A 580 -7.20 11.23 -19.08
CA VAL A 580 -6.35 10.04 -18.94
C VAL A 580 -7.26 8.82 -18.95
N ILE A 581 -7.14 8.03 -19.99
CA ILE A 581 -7.92 6.79 -20.16
C ILE A 581 -7.33 5.71 -19.27
N LYS A 582 -8.20 5.03 -18.53
CA LYS A 582 -7.87 3.89 -17.66
C LYS A 582 -8.27 2.56 -18.28
N ASN A 583 -9.50 2.51 -18.79
CA ASN A 583 -10.04 1.34 -19.48
C ASN A 583 -10.78 1.79 -20.73
N TYR A 584 -10.91 0.90 -21.71
CA TYR A 584 -11.63 1.13 -22.96
C TYR A 584 -12.40 -0.11 -23.41
N GLN A 585 -13.49 0.12 -24.17
CA GLN A 585 -14.28 -0.92 -24.84
C GLN A 585 -14.72 -0.49 -26.23
#